data_1902428aa3659f6aaf38947d8a24beea
#
_entry.id   1902428aa3659f6aaf38947d8a24beea
#
_cell.length_a   1.000
_cell.length_b   1.000
_cell.length_c   1.000
_cell.angle_alpha   90.00
_cell.angle_beta   90.00
_cell.angle_gamma   90.00
#
_symmetry.space_group_name_H-M   'P 1'
#
loop_
_entity.id
_entity.type
_entity.pdbx_description
1 polymer ?
#
loop_
_entity_poly.entity_id
_entity_poly.type
_entity_poly.pdbx_seq_one_letter_code
_entity_poly.pdbx_strand_id
1 'polypeptide(L)'
;MTATRTETDSFGPLDVPADKYWGAQTQRSIMNFPIGWERQPVAIVRALGVIKKAAAAVNLEFGDLDAKLAPAISQAAQEVIDGKFDDNFPLVVWQTGSGTQSNMNSNEVISNRAIEIMGGVMGSKTPVHPNDHCNMGQSSNDTFPTAMHVAIGMVARDTLLPGLRKLHAALEAKSEEFKDIIKIGRTHTQDATPLTLGQEFGGYAHQMKKGIERVEACLPDIYELAQGGTAVGTGLNTRKGFAEKVAAEIAAITGLPFVTAPNKFEALAAHDAMVMFSGALKTVAASMFKIANDMRLLGSGPRSGLGELILPENEPGSSIMPGKVNPTQAEALTMVCIHVMGNDAAVGMAGSQGHFELNVYNPMMSYNVIQSMQLLGDAAGSFTDNMVVGTLANEERIDKLMKESLMLVTALAPTIGYDNATKVAKTAHKNGTTLKQEAIALGLVDAETFDAVVRPEGMIGPK
;
A
#
# COMPACT_ATOMS: atom_id res chain seq x y z
N MET A 1 -33.84 -9.79 23.72
CA MET A 1 -32.50 -9.94 24.31
C MET A 1 -31.83 -11.07 23.55
N THR A 2 -30.62 -10.82 23.05
CA THR A 2 -29.81 -11.87 22.41
C THR A 2 -29.49 -12.93 23.49
N ALA A 3 -29.59 -14.22 23.16
CA ALA A 3 -29.22 -15.29 24.08
C ALA A 3 -27.72 -15.15 24.45
N THR A 4 -27.41 -15.37 25.72
CA THR A 4 -26.01 -15.34 26.23
C THR A 4 -25.61 -16.69 26.80
N ARG A 5 -24.32 -16.95 26.81
CA ARG A 5 -23.68 -18.00 27.60
C ARG A 5 -22.67 -17.38 28.55
N THR A 6 -22.47 -18.00 29.71
CA THR A 6 -21.45 -17.53 30.67
C THR A 6 -20.12 -18.20 30.38
N GLU A 7 -19.07 -17.41 30.18
CA GLU A 7 -17.68 -17.85 30.11
C GLU A 7 -16.86 -17.27 31.27
N THR A 8 -15.65 -17.73 31.45
CA THR A 8 -14.80 -17.30 32.58
C THR A 8 -13.39 -16.93 32.07
N ASP A 9 -12.78 -15.98 32.75
CA ASP A 9 -11.34 -15.70 32.67
C ASP A 9 -10.76 -15.53 34.11
N SER A 10 -9.52 -15.03 34.20
CA SER A 10 -8.88 -14.80 35.51
C SER A 10 -9.56 -13.73 36.37
N PHE A 11 -10.46 -12.93 35.82
CA PHE A 11 -11.25 -11.90 36.52
C PHE A 11 -12.66 -12.40 36.92
N GLY A 12 -13.02 -13.64 36.54
CA GLY A 12 -14.29 -14.25 36.88
C GLY A 12 -15.26 -14.43 35.71
N PRO A 13 -16.53 -14.76 36.00
CA PRO A 13 -17.53 -15.05 34.99
C PRO A 13 -17.97 -13.78 34.26
N LEU A 14 -18.33 -13.96 32.98
CA LEU A 14 -18.85 -12.90 32.11
C LEU A 14 -19.80 -13.49 31.06
N ASP A 15 -20.90 -12.80 30.79
CA ASP A 15 -21.84 -13.19 29.75
C ASP A 15 -21.34 -12.76 28.35
N VAL A 16 -21.36 -13.71 27.42
CA VAL A 16 -20.96 -13.57 26.02
C VAL A 16 -22.14 -13.93 25.14
N PRO A 17 -22.34 -13.30 23.98
CA PRO A 17 -23.40 -13.70 23.03
C PRO A 17 -23.29 -15.19 22.68
N ALA A 18 -24.40 -15.92 22.79
CA ALA A 18 -24.39 -17.39 22.66
C ALA A 18 -24.05 -17.88 21.22
N ASP A 19 -24.28 -17.03 20.21
CA ASP A 19 -24.02 -17.31 18.80
C ASP A 19 -22.59 -16.97 18.36
N LYS A 20 -21.77 -16.37 19.22
CA LYS A 20 -20.40 -15.93 18.90
C LYS A 20 -19.36 -16.90 19.47
N TYR A 21 -18.27 -17.09 18.73
CA TYR A 21 -17.17 -17.98 19.12
C TYR A 21 -16.14 -17.31 20.04
N TRP A 22 -16.14 -15.98 20.17
CA TRP A 22 -15.24 -15.33 21.13
C TRP A 22 -15.65 -15.62 22.58
N GLY A 23 -14.70 -15.47 23.50
CA GLY A 23 -14.88 -15.76 24.91
C GLY A 23 -14.83 -14.51 25.80
N ALA A 24 -14.58 -14.76 27.09
CA ALA A 24 -14.63 -13.73 28.14
C ALA A 24 -13.59 -12.62 27.94
N GLN A 25 -12.36 -12.93 27.53
CA GLN A 25 -11.31 -11.91 27.35
C GLN A 25 -11.64 -10.95 26.21
N THR A 26 -12.13 -11.47 25.10
CA THR A 26 -12.61 -10.63 23.97
C THR A 26 -13.79 -9.77 24.39
N GLN A 27 -14.76 -10.35 25.12
CA GLN A 27 -15.92 -9.60 25.60
C GLN A 27 -15.51 -8.45 26.53
N ARG A 28 -14.54 -8.67 27.44
CA ARG A 28 -13.99 -7.59 28.28
C ARG A 28 -13.34 -6.51 27.45
N SER A 29 -12.59 -6.87 26.40
CA SER A 29 -11.97 -5.89 25.51
C SER A 29 -13.01 -5.01 24.83
N ILE A 30 -14.10 -5.59 24.33
CA ILE A 30 -15.22 -4.84 23.76
C ILE A 30 -15.78 -3.80 24.75
N MET A 31 -15.91 -4.21 26.02
CA MET A 31 -16.45 -3.35 27.08
C MET A 31 -15.46 -2.26 27.51
N ASN A 32 -14.17 -2.59 27.57
CA ASN A 32 -13.14 -1.69 28.10
C ASN A 32 -12.62 -0.68 27.07
N PHE A 33 -12.72 -0.97 25.78
CA PHE A 33 -12.20 -0.12 24.69
C PHE A 33 -13.28 0.32 23.69
N PRO A 34 -14.32 1.04 24.13
CA PRO A 34 -15.33 1.61 23.23
C PRO A 34 -14.77 2.88 22.53
N ILE A 35 -13.68 2.71 21.76
CA ILE A 35 -12.89 3.79 21.17
C ILE A 35 -12.91 3.65 19.66
N GLY A 36 -13.43 4.67 18.96
CA GLY A 36 -13.42 4.70 17.50
C GLY A 36 -14.22 3.56 16.84
N TRP A 37 -13.98 3.36 15.58
CA TRP A 37 -14.66 2.35 14.75
C TRP A 37 -13.69 1.50 13.95
N GLU A 38 -12.39 1.82 14.03
CA GLU A 38 -11.32 1.08 13.35
C GLU A 38 -11.17 -0.31 13.99
N ARG A 39 -11.38 -1.33 13.18
CA ARG A 39 -11.23 -2.73 13.58
C ARG A 39 -9.87 -3.27 13.14
N GLN A 40 -9.42 -4.34 13.80
CA GLN A 40 -8.24 -5.05 13.34
C GLN A 40 -8.42 -5.46 11.88
N PRO A 41 -7.40 -5.23 11.02
CA PRO A 41 -7.48 -5.64 9.62
C PRO A 41 -7.71 -7.15 9.49
N VAL A 42 -8.55 -7.56 8.54
CA VAL A 42 -8.80 -8.97 8.24
C VAL A 42 -7.50 -9.74 7.98
N ALA A 43 -6.50 -9.10 7.38
CA ALA A 43 -5.18 -9.70 7.16
C ALA A 43 -4.49 -10.12 8.46
N ILE A 44 -4.64 -9.36 9.56
CA ILE A 44 -4.14 -9.75 10.90
C ILE A 44 -4.89 -10.98 11.41
N VAL A 45 -6.21 -11.03 11.22
CA VAL A 45 -7.02 -12.20 11.61
C VAL A 45 -6.55 -13.46 10.87
N ARG A 46 -6.34 -13.36 9.56
CA ARG A 46 -5.80 -14.47 8.74
C ARG A 46 -4.41 -14.89 9.23
N ALA A 47 -3.53 -13.93 9.48
CA ALA A 47 -2.18 -14.19 9.97
C ALA A 47 -2.18 -14.89 11.34
N LEU A 48 -3.04 -14.47 12.27
CA LEU A 48 -3.22 -15.17 13.53
C LEU A 48 -3.68 -16.63 13.32
N GLY A 49 -4.63 -16.86 12.41
CA GLY A 49 -5.04 -18.21 12.02
C GLY A 49 -3.88 -19.07 11.50
N VAL A 50 -3.03 -18.50 10.65
CA VAL A 50 -1.81 -19.15 10.12
C VAL A 50 -0.87 -19.54 11.26
N ILE A 51 -0.61 -18.62 12.18
CA ILE A 51 0.29 -18.86 13.33
C ILE A 51 -0.27 -19.97 14.23
N LYS A 52 -1.57 -19.93 14.54
CA LYS A 52 -2.20 -20.95 15.41
C LYS A 52 -2.18 -22.33 14.77
N LYS A 53 -2.40 -22.41 13.48
CA LYS A 53 -2.28 -23.67 12.72
C LYS A 53 -0.85 -24.20 12.73
N ALA A 54 0.14 -23.34 12.45
CA ALA A 54 1.56 -23.70 12.46
C ALA A 54 2.03 -24.14 13.85
N ALA A 55 1.68 -23.40 14.88
CA ALA A 55 2.05 -23.74 16.26
C ALA A 55 1.43 -25.08 16.72
N ALA A 56 0.17 -25.35 16.35
CA ALA A 56 -0.46 -26.64 16.67
C ALA A 56 0.25 -27.81 16.00
N ALA A 57 0.66 -27.67 14.74
CA ALA A 57 1.41 -28.70 14.02
C ALA A 57 2.77 -28.98 14.66
N VAL A 58 3.50 -27.94 15.02
CA VAL A 58 4.83 -28.05 15.63
C VAL A 58 4.75 -28.61 17.07
N ASN A 59 3.79 -28.19 17.86
CA ASN A 59 3.57 -28.73 19.22
C ASN A 59 3.12 -30.19 19.19
N LEU A 60 2.36 -30.60 18.18
CA LEU A 60 2.03 -32.00 17.93
C LEU A 60 3.31 -32.81 17.59
N GLU A 61 4.16 -32.29 16.71
CA GLU A 61 5.43 -32.95 16.33
C GLU A 61 6.34 -33.14 17.54
N PHE A 62 6.40 -32.17 18.45
CA PHE A 62 7.15 -32.27 19.69
C PHE A 62 6.50 -33.19 20.75
N GLY A 63 5.25 -33.59 20.53
CA GLY A 63 4.50 -34.42 21.50
C GLY A 63 3.96 -33.62 22.70
N ASP A 64 3.98 -32.29 22.65
CA ASP A 64 3.46 -31.42 23.71
C ASP A 64 1.93 -31.21 23.57
N LEU A 65 1.41 -31.24 22.36
CA LEU A 65 -0.02 -31.16 22.06
C LEU A 65 -0.58 -32.57 21.81
N ASP A 66 -1.68 -32.93 22.49
CA ASP A 66 -2.34 -34.22 22.31
C ASP A 66 -2.79 -34.42 20.87
N ALA A 67 -2.44 -35.58 20.29
CA ALA A 67 -2.80 -35.98 18.92
C ALA A 67 -4.32 -36.01 18.67
N LYS A 68 -5.15 -36.09 19.69
CA LYS A 68 -6.61 -36.02 19.56
C LYS A 68 -7.11 -34.60 19.40
N LEU A 69 -6.41 -33.60 19.98
CA LEU A 69 -6.80 -32.19 19.94
C LEU A 69 -6.27 -31.45 18.69
N ALA A 70 -5.07 -31.77 18.28
CA ALA A 70 -4.37 -31.07 17.20
C ALA A 70 -5.16 -30.98 15.90
N PRO A 71 -5.84 -32.03 15.39
CA PRO A 71 -6.63 -31.95 14.17
C PRO A 71 -7.80 -30.95 14.27
N ALA A 72 -8.52 -30.91 15.39
CA ALA A 72 -9.62 -30.00 15.60
C ALA A 72 -9.15 -28.54 15.69
N ILE A 73 -8.03 -28.27 16.38
CA ILE A 73 -7.39 -26.95 16.43
C ILE A 73 -6.93 -26.51 15.04
N SER A 74 -6.26 -27.39 14.29
CA SER A 74 -5.78 -27.12 12.93
C SER A 74 -6.93 -26.83 11.98
N GLN A 75 -8.03 -27.58 12.06
CA GLN A 75 -9.23 -27.32 11.25
C GLN A 75 -9.86 -25.97 11.62
N ALA A 76 -10.06 -25.69 12.89
CA ALA A 76 -10.63 -24.42 13.35
C ALA A 76 -9.76 -23.22 12.92
N ALA A 77 -8.43 -23.34 13.02
CA ALA A 77 -7.50 -22.32 12.54
C ALA A 77 -7.58 -22.13 11.02
N GLN A 78 -7.71 -23.22 10.24
CA GLN A 78 -7.92 -23.14 8.80
C GLN A 78 -9.24 -22.43 8.46
N GLU A 79 -10.30 -22.69 9.19
CA GLU A 79 -11.59 -21.99 8.99
C GLU A 79 -11.50 -20.49 9.28
N VAL A 80 -10.63 -20.06 10.21
CA VAL A 80 -10.28 -18.63 10.42
C VAL A 80 -9.50 -18.07 9.20
N ILE A 81 -8.52 -18.82 8.69
CA ILE A 81 -7.77 -18.44 7.48
C ILE A 81 -8.73 -18.26 6.30
N ASP A 82 -9.70 -19.17 6.14
CA ASP A 82 -10.69 -19.17 5.05
C ASP A 82 -11.77 -18.09 5.18
N GLY A 83 -11.83 -17.36 6.30
CA GLY A 83 -12.77 -16.26 6.50
C GLY A 83 -14.14 -16.65 7.01
N LYS A 84 -14.32 -17.86 7.50
CA LYS A 84 -15.63 -18.32 7.98
C LYS A 84 -16.11 -17.64 9.27
N PHE A 85 -15.18 -16.97 9.97
CA PHE A 85 -15.44 -16.37 11.29
C PHE A 85 -15.11 -14.88 11.38
N ASP A 86 -15.11 -14.13 10.27
CA ASP A 86 -14.73 -12.72 10.26
C ASP A 86 -15.57 -11.86 11.22
N ASP A 87 -16.84 -12.18 11.37
CA ASP A 87 -17.76 -11.52 12.31
C ASP A 87 -17.51 -11.87 13.80
N ASN A 88 -16.54 -12.75 14.08
CA ASN A 88 -16.10 -13.12 15.42
C ASN A 88 -14.80 -12.41 15.87
N PHE A 89 -14.34 -11.40 15.10
CA PHE A 89 -13.17 -10.57 15.40
C PHE A 89 -13.57 -9.09 15.52
N PRO A 90 -14.33 -8.73 16.56
CA PRO A 90 -14.95 -7.41 16.67
C PRO A 90 -14.02 -6.33 17.25
N LEU A 91 -12.79 -6.66 17.63
CA LEU A 91 -11.94 -5.79 18.43
C LEU A 91 -11.43 -4.59 17.65
N VAL A 92 -11.43 -3.44 18.33
CA VAL A 92 -10.87 -2.21 17.80
C VAL A 92 -9.33 -2.24 17.80
N VAL A 93 -8.74 -1.41 16.98
CA VAL A 93 -7.29 -1.15 16.94
C VAL A 93 -6.82 -0.53 18.27
N TRP A 94 -7.64 0.32 18.86
CA TRP A 94 -7.39 1.05 20.11
C TRP A 94 -7.57 0.15 21.35
N GLN A 95 -6.62 -0.77 21.54
CA GLN A 95 -6.59 -1.77 22.61
C GLN A 95 -5.21 -1.79 23.28
N THR A 96 -4.88 -2.83 24.07
CA THR A 96 -3.53 -2.97 24.59
C THR A 96 -2.48 -3.01 23.47
N GLY A 97 -1.41 -2.26 23.64
CA GLY A 97 -0.42 -2.04 22.61
C GLY A 97 0.40 -3.27 22.20
N SER A 98 0.39 -4.34 23.00
CA SER A 98 0.97 -5.64 22.64
C SER A 98 0.10 -6.48 21.70
N GLY A 99 -1.18 -6.10 21.50
CA GLY A 99 -2.15 -6.90 20.75
C GLY A 99 -2.69 -8.11 21.46
N THR A 100 -2.54 -8.18 22.80
CA THR A 100 -2.95 -9.36 23.61
C THR A 100 -4.41 -9.71 23.41
N GLN A 101 -5.33 -8.73 23.38
CA GLN A 101 -6.75 -9.03 23.20
C GLN A 101 -7.03 -9.65 21.84
N SER A 102 -6.39 -9.19 20.78
CA SER A 102 -6.54 -9.79 19.43
C SER A 102 -5.95 -11.20 19.36
N ASN A 103 -4.82 -11.45 20.01
CA ASN A 103 -4.27 -12.80 20.14
C ASN A 103 -5.24 -13.71 20.90
N MET A 104 -5.80 -13.24 22.03
CA MET A 104 -6.78 -14.01 22.80
C MET A 104 -8.09 -14.20 22.04
N ASN A 105 -8.55 -13.21 21.29
CA ASN A 105 -9.71 -13.38 20.42
C ASN A 105 -9.53 -14.56 19.45
N SER A 106 -8.36 -14.66 18.81
CA SER A 106 -8.04 -15.80 17.95
C SER A 106 -8.01 -17.13 18.73
N ASN A 107 -7.39 -17.16 19.91
CA ASN A 107 -7.36 -18.34 20.77
C ASN A 107 -8.76 -18.81 21.19
N GLU A 108 -9.62 -17.86 21.59
CA GLU A 108 -11.00 -18.15 22.04
C GLU A 108 -11.85 -18.66 20.89
N VAL A 109 -11.81 -18.03 19.71
CA VAL A 109 -12.56 -18.45 18.52
C VAL A 109 -12.12 -19.85 18.09
N ILE A 110 -10.83 -20.10 17.97
CA ILE A 110 -10.27 -21.39 17.56
C ILE A 110 -10.59 -22.47 18.58
N SER A 111 -10.44 -22.18 19.89
CA SER A 111 -10.77 -23.12 20.98
C SER A 111 -12.24 -23.50 20.95
N ASN A 112 -13.15 -22.52 20.92
CA ASN A 112 -14.59 -22.78 20.91
C ASN A 112 -15.04 -23.56 19.64
N ARG A 113 -14.46 -23.23 18.48
CA ARG A 113 -14.74 -24.00 17.26
C ARG A 113 -14.20 -25.43 17.33
N ALA A 114 -13.00 -25.63 17.86
CA ALA A 114 -12.42 -26.96 18.05
C ALA A 114 -13.25 -27.80 19.06
N ILE A 115 -13.74 -27.19 20.13
CA ILE A 115 -14.67 -27.84 21.09
C ILE A 115 -15.94 -28.32 20.38
N GLU A 116 -16.53 -27.46 19.53
CA GLU A 116 -17.73 -27.81 18.76
C GLU A 116 -17.44 -28.96 17.78
N ILE A 117 -16.33 -28.92 17.03
CA ILE A 117 -15.90 -30.00 16.12
C ILE A 117 -15.78 -31.34 16.87
N MET A 118 -15.34 -31.31 18.11
CA MET A 118 -15.19 -32.50 18.96
C MET A 118 -16.46 -32.89 19.71
N GLY A 119 -17.61 -32.21 19.48
CA GLY A 119 -18.89 -32.50 20.09
C GLY A 119 -19.00 -32.04 21.57
N GLY A 120 -18.13 -31.12 21.99
CA GLY A 120 -18.16 -30.50 23.31
C GLY A 120 -19.10 -29.30 23.40
N VAL A 121 -19.16 -28.68 24.59
CA VAL A 121 -19.97 -27.48 24.85
C VAL A 121 -19.13 -26.23 24.71
N MET A 122 -19.47 -25.36 23.79
CA MET A 122 -18.79 -24.09 23.55
C MET A 122 -18.73 -23.24 24.83
N GLY A 123 -17.57 -22.66 25.14
CA GLY A 123 -17.30 -21.91 26.38
C GLY A 123 -16.84 -22.76 27.55
N SER A 124 -16.92 -24.11 27.48
CA SER A 124 -16.49 -25.00 28.57
C SER A 124 -14.98 -25.09 28.77
N LYS A 125 -14.18 -24.64 27.78
CA LYS A 125 -12.72 -24.82 27.73
C LYS A 125 -12.28 -26.30 27.74
N THR A 126 -13.18 -27.20 27.42
CA THR A 126 -12.96 -28.64 27.42
C THR A 126 -13.59 -29.26 26.17
N PRO A 127 -12.89 -30.09 25.37
CA PRO A 127 -11.54 -30.62 25.63
C PRO A 127 -10.40 -29.67 25.21
N VAL A 128 -10.67 -28.54 24.56
CA VAL A 128 -9.66 -27.59 24.06
C VAL A 128 -9.69 -26.32 24.94
N HIS A 129 -8.53 -25.93 25.48
CA HIS A 129 -8.38 -24.72 26.28
C HIS A 129 -7.68 -23.62 25.45
N PRO A 130 -8.18 -22.35 25.44
CA PRO A 130 -7.62 -21.28 24.61
C PRO A 130 -6.16 -20.94 24.96
N ASN A 131 -5.77 -20.98 26.23
CA ASN A 131 -4.39 -20.68 26.63
C ASN A 131 -3.49 -21.91 26.55
N ASP A 132 -3.95 -23.06 27.11
CA ASP A 132 -3.08 -24.23 27.31
C ASP A 132 -2.81 -24.96 25.98
N HIS A 133 -3.75 -24.94 25.03
CA HIS A 133 -3.64 -25.64 23.76
C HIS A 133 -3.45 -24.70 22.57
N CYS A 134 -4.31 -23.68 22.38
CA CYS A 134 -4.24 -22.79 21.23
C CYS A 134 -3.07 -21.79 21.32
N ASN A 135 -2.62 -21.46 22.53
CA ASN A 135 -1.51 -20.54 22.78
C ASN A 135 -0.22 -21.23 23.27
N MET A 136 -0.16 -22.56 23.22
CA MET A 136 0.97 -23.35 23.70
C MET A 136 2.27 -22.93 23.04
N GLY A 137 3.31 -22.64 23.86
CA GLY A 137 4.62 -22.18 23.39
C GLY A 137 4.63 -20.75 22.84
N GLN A 138 3.62 -19.95 23.12
CA GLN A 138 3.45 -18.60 22.57
C GLN A 138 3.20 -17.57 23.68
N SER A 139 3.53 -16.31 23.38
CA SER A 139 3.08 -15.12 24.08
C SER A 139 2.41 -14.19 23.06
N SER A 140 1.53 -13.30 23.49
CA SER A 140 1.06 -12.22 22.61
C SER A 140 2.21 -11.34 22.14
N ASN A 141 3.29 -11.25 22.93
CA ASN A 141 4.43 -10.39 22.66
C ASN A 141 5.26 -10.83 21.45
N ASP A 142 5.33 -12.14 21.16
CA ASP A 142 5.96 -12.67 19.95
C ASP A 142 4.93 -12.97 18.83
N THR A 143 3.71 -13.37 19.21
CA THR A 143 2.67 -13.78 18.27
C THR A 143 2.08 -12.61 17.49
N PHE A 144 1.81 -11.47 18.14
CA PHE A 144 1.23 -10.34 17.42
C PHE A 144 2.22 -9.67 16.47
N PRO A 145 3.50 -9.41 16.81
CA PRO A 145 4.51 -9.00 15.83
C PRO A 145 4.66 -9.99 14.67
N THR A 146 4.63 -11.28 14.95
CA THR A 146 4.63 -12.30 13.87
C THR A 146 3.41 -12.15 12.97
N ALA A 147 2.21 -11.91 13.52
CA ALA A 147 1.01 -11.68 12.73
C ALA A 147 1.12 -10.41 11.88
N MET A 148 1.74 -9.35 12.39
CA MET A 148 2.01 -8.14 11.61
C MET A 148 2.86 -8.46 10.36
N HIS A 149 3.96 -9.17 10.53
CA HIS A 149 4.87 -9.57 9.46
C HIS A 149 4.19 -10.49 8.44
N VAL A 150 3.49 -11.52 8.91
CA VAL A 150 2.77 -12.48 8.05
C VAL A 150 1.68 -11.76 7.25
N ALA A 151 0.89 -10.89 7.88
CA ALA A 151 -0.15 -10.12 7.21
C ALA A 151 0.42 -9.21 6.12
N ILE A 152 1.51 -8.49 6.41
CA ILE A 152 2.17 -7.62 5.43
C ILE A 152 2.70 -8.44 4.26
N GLY A 153 3.37 -9.56 4.49
CA GLY A 153 3.85 -10.44 3.42
C GLY A 153 2.72 -10.91 2.50
N MET A 154 1.59 -11.33 3.09
CA MET A 154 0.41 -11.77 2.33
C MET A 154 -0.22 -10.62 1.52
N VAL A 155 -0.46 -9.46 2.13
CA VAL A 155 -1.05 -8.29 1.44
C VAL A 155 -0.11 -7.72 0.38
N ALA A 156 1.22 -7.77 0.59
CA ALA A 156 2.19 -7.37 -0.41
C ALA A 156 2.07 -8.24 -1.68
N ARG A 157 1.98 -9.57 -1.51
CA ARG A 157 1.83 -10.53 -2.61
C ARG A 157 0.48 -10.41 -3.32
N ASP A 158 -0.61 -10.29 -2.55
CA ASP A 158 -1.96 -10.50 -3.07
C ASP A 158 -2.65 -9.20 -3.55
N THR A 159 -2.23 -8.04 -3.05
CA THR A 159 -2.90 -6.76 -3.31
C THR A 159 -1.94 -5.67 -3.77
N LEU A 160 -0.93 -5.34 -2.96
CA LEU A 160 -0.07 -4.18 -3.22
C LEU A 160 0.73 -4.32 -4.52
N LEU A 161 1.58 -5.34 -4.59
CA LEU A 161 2.45 -5.53 -5.76
C LEU A 161 1.70 -5.78 -7.06
N PRO A 162 0.62 -6.57 -7.09
CA PRO A 162 -0.22 -6.69 -8.29
C PRO A 162 -0.79 -5.37 -8.77
N GLY A 163 -1.32 -4.53 -7.87
CA GLY A 163 -1.84 -3.21 -8.21
C GLY A 163 -0.77 -2.27 -8.78
N LEU A 164 0.39 -2.19 -8.12
CA LEU A 164 1.51 -1.35 -8.57
C LEU A 164 2.07 -1.83 -9.92
N ARG A 165 2.21 -3.14 -10.13
CA ARG A 165 2.68 -3.71 -11.41
C ARG A 165 1.70 -3.45 -12.54
N LYS A 166 0.40 -3.51 -12.26
CA LYS A 166 -0.65 -3.18 -13.23
C LYS A 166 -0.54 -1.73 -13.69
N LEU A 167 -0.38 -0.79 -12.75
CA LEU A 167 -0.19 0.62 -13.06
C LEU A 167 1.10 0.86 -13.85
N HIS A 168 2.21 0.26 -13.44
CA HIS A 168 3.48 0.33 -14.16
C HIS A 168 3.34 -0.12 -15.62
N ALA A 169 2.75 -1.29 -15.85
CA ALA A 169 2.57 -1.84 -17.20
C ALA A 169 1.68 -0.95 -18.09
N ALA A 170 0.64 -0.35 -17.53
CA ALA A 170 -0.23 0.56 -18.28
C ALA A 170 0.48 1.87 -18.65
N LEU A 171 1.31 2.40 -17.76
CA LEU A 171 2.12 3.60 -18.06
C LEU A 171 3.21 3.32 -19.09
N GLU A 172 3.85 2.13 -19.07
CA GLU A 172 4.77 1.70 -20.13
C GLU A 172 4.08 1.58 -21.49
N ALA A 173 2.89 1.00 -21.52
CA ALA A 173 2.09 0.88 -22.73
C ALA A 173 1.73 2.26 -23.30
N LYS A 174 1.36 3.23 -22.46
CA LYS A 174 1.10 4.62 -22.87
C LYS A 174 2.36 5.35 -23.32
N SER A 175 3.50 5.09 -22.71
CA SER A 175 4.78 5.61 -23.17
C SER A 175 5.11 5.18 -24.59
N GLU A 176 4.88 3.92 -24.93
CA GLU A 176 5.08 3.40 -26.28
C GLU A 176 4.02 3.92 -27.26
N GLU A 177 2.73 3.98 -26.85
CA GLU A 177 1.63 4.53 -27.65
C GLU A 177 1.89 5.99 -28.07
N PHE A 178 2.44 6.79 -27.16
CA PHE A 178 2.64 8.23 -27.35
C PHE A 178 4.07 8.61 -27.76
N LYS A 179 4.92 7.66 -28.12
CA LYS A 179 6.36 7.87 -28.34
C LYS A 179 6.71 8.89 -29.42
N ASP A 180 5.86 9.00 -30.43
CA ASP A 180 6.08 9.87 -31.58
C ASP A 180 5.33 11.22 -31.49
N ILE A 181 4.55 11.46 -30.43
CA ILE A 181 3.77 12.67 -30.23
C ILE A 181 4.65 13.73 -29.57
N ILE A 182 5.15 14.68 -30.38
CA ILE A 182 6.00 15.77 -29.88
C ILE A 182 5.14 16.86 -29.27
N LYS A 183 5.47 17.27 -28.04
CA LYS A 183 4.78 18.31 -27.29
C LYS A 183 5.77 19.30 -26.67
N ILE A 184 5.25 20.44 -26.21
CA ILE A 184 6.07 21.35 -25.41
C ILE A 184 6.28 20.77 -24.00
N GLY A 185 7.52 20.79 -23.54
CA GLY A 185 7.86 20.49 -22.15
C GLY A 185 7.53 21.69 -21.26
N ARG A 186 7.40 21.43 -19.95
CA ARG A 186 7.20 22.48 -18.94
C ARG A 186 8.10 22.26 -17.73
N THR A 187 8.78 23.31 -17.32
CA THR A 187 9.49 23.41 -16.04
C THR A 187 8.96 24.64 -15.30
N HIS A 188 8.81 24.56 -13.97
CA HIS A 188 8.17 25.62 -13.17
C HIS A 188 6.75 25.97 -13.67
N THR A 189 6.05 25.04 -14.31
CA THR A 189 4.79 25.26 -15.05
C THR A 189 4.87 26.29 -16.21
N GLN A 190 6.09 26.66 -16.60
CA GLN A 190 6.36 27.53 -17.75
C GLN A 190 6.82 26.71 -18.95
N ASP A 191 6.61 27.25 -20.17
CA ASP A 191 7.03 26.62 -21.41
C ASP A 191 8.54 26.36 -21.42
N ALA A 192 8.92 25.16 -21.84
CA ALA A 192 10.29 24.73 -21.98
C ALA A 192 10.51 24.13 -23.37
N THR A 193 11.63 23.44 -23.59
CA THR A 193 11.94 22.78 -24.84
C THR A 193 11.06 21.56 -25.12
N PRO A 194 10.88 21.14 -26.37
CA PRO A 194 10.08 19.97 -26.71
C PRO A 194 10.61 18.66 -26.11
N LEU A 195 9.67 17.75 -25.89
CA LEU A 195 9.88 16.32 -25.66
C LEU A 195 8.74 15.56 -26.33
N THR A 196 8.76 14.22 -26.31
CA THR A 196 7.56 13.47 -26.69
C THR A 196 6.66 13.20 -25.47
N LEU A 197 5.36 13.09 -25.71
CA LEU A 197 4.41 12.65 -24.67
C LEU A 197 4.79 11.25 -24.15
N GLY A 198 5.32 10.38 -25.01
CA GLY A 198 5.85 9.09 -24.61
C GLY A 198 7.04 9.19 -23.66
N GLN A 199 7.96 10.14 -23.85
CA GLN A 199 9.05 10.41 -22.89
C GLN A 199 8.52 10.86 -21.53
N GLU A 200 7.48 11.68 -21.49
CA GLU A 200 6.81 12.12 -20.27
C GLU A 200 6.19 10.94 -19.52
N PHE A 201 5.41 10.09 -20.21
CA PHE A 201 4.83 8.87 -19.61
C PHE A 201 5.90 7.82 -19.24
N GLY A 202 7.00 7.75 -19.99
CA GLY A 202 8.16 6.92 -19.64
C GLY A 202 8.78 7.31 -18.31
N GLY A 203 8.80 8.60 -17.98
CA GLY A 203 9.21 9.09 -16.65
C GLY A 203 8.27 8.57 -15.55
N TYR A 204 6.96 8.58 -15.77
CA TYR A 204 5.97 8.05 -14.83
C TYR A 204 6.11 6.53 -14.63
N ALA A 205 6.25 5.78 -15.73
CA ALA A 205 6.48 4.34 -15.69
C ALA A 205 7.74 4.00 -14.89
N HIS A 206 8.84 4.73 -15.12
CA HIS A 206 10.09 4.53 -14.39
C HIS A 206 9.96 4.82 -12.88
N GLN A 207 9.20 5.86 -12.49
CA GLN A 207 8.92 6.12 -11.06
C GLN A 207 8.19 4.93 -10.42
N MET A 208 7.19 4.34 -11.11
CA MET A 208 6.48 3.17 -10.60
C MET A 208 7.36 1.94 -10.50
N LYS A 209 8.21 1.67 -11.51
CA LYS A 209 9.19 0.60 -11.47
C LYS A 209 10.10 0.71 -10.24
N LYS A 210 10.65 1.90 -10.01
CA LYS A 210 11.51 2.16 -8.84
C LYS A 210 10.76 2.06 -7.52
N GLY A 211 9.46 2.41 -7.51
CA GLY A 211 8.58 2.22 -6.35
C GLY A 211 8.43 0.74 -5.99
N ILE A 212 8.16 -0.11 -6.99
CA ILE A 212 8.05 -1.57 -6.83
C ILE A 212 9.36 -2.15 -6.28
N GLU A 213 10.50 -1.81 -6.90
CA GLU A 213 11.83 -2.26 -6.46
C GLU A 213 12.11 -1.89 -4.99
N ARG A 214 11.69 -0.70 -4.52
CA ARG A 214 11.85 -0.28 -3.12
C ARG A 214 10.98 -1.09 -2.16
N VAL A 215 9.73 -1.36 -2.53
CA VAL A 215 8.84 -2.21 -1.74
C VAL A 215 9.42 -3.63 -1.62
N GLU A 216 9.83 -4.22 -2.74
CA GLU A 216 10.41 -5.55 -2.77
C GLU A 216 11.71 -5.65 -1.96
N ALA A 217 12.53 -4.60 -1.96
CA ALA A 217 13.77 -4.54 -1.19
C ALA A 217 13.56 -4.54 0.34
N CYS A 218 12.37 -4.16 0.81
CA CYS A 218 12.03 -4.19 2.24
C CYS A 218 11.47 -5.56 2.69
N LEU A 219 11.04 -6.43 1.78
CA LEU A 219 10.40 -7.69 2.12
C LEU A 219 11.29 -8.69 2.88
N PRO A 220 12.60 -8.80 2.63
CA PRO A 220 13.46 -9.71 3.40
C PRO A 220 13.33 -9.50 4.92
N ASP A 221 13.35 -8.25 5.40
CA ASP A 221 13.22 -7.95 6.83
C ASP A 221 11.80 -8.25 7.35
N ILE A 222 10.77 -8.10 6.49
CA ILE A 222 9.39 -8.49 6.81
C ILE A 222 9.26 -10.01 6.96
N TYR A 223 10.07 -10.80 6.29
CA TYR A 223 10.01 -12.25 6.39
C TYR A 223 10.67 -12.82 7.66
N GLU A 224 11.31 -12.00 8.48
CA GLU A 224 11.90 -12.41 9.76
C GLU A 224 10.87 -12.36 10.89
N LEU A 225 10.59 -13.51 11.53
CA LEU A 225 9.49 -13.67 12.47
C LEU A 225 9.93 -13.67 13.95
N ALA A 226 9.21 -12.93 14.78
CA ALA A 226 9.41 -12.87 16.22
C ALA A 226 9.01 -14.15 16.95
N GLN A 227 8.16 -15.01 16.34
CA GLN A 227 7.61 -16.22 16.98
C GLN A 227 8.70 -17.09 17.56
N GLY A 228 8.45 -17.57 18.78
CA GLY A 228 9.41 -18.34 19.59
C GLY A 228 10.24 -17.49 20.55
N GLY A 229 10.14 -16.15 20.51
CA GLY A 229 10.74 -15.28 21.52
C GLY A 229 9.97 -15.28 22.85
N THR A 230 8.70 -15.64 22.79
CA THR A 230 7.75 -15.64 23.92
C THR A 230 7.63 -14.28 24.61
N ALA A 231 7.78 -14.22 25.94
CA ALA A 231 7.45 -13.03 26.73
C ALA A 231 8.40 -11.85 26.49
N VAL A 232 9.72 -12.09 26.39
CA VAL A 232 10.76 -11.05 26.35
C VAL A 232 11.89 -11.33 25.35
N GLY A 233 11.79 -12.42 24.57
CA GLY A 233 12.81 -12.79 23.57
C GLY A 233 13.66 -14.00 23.96
N THR A 234 13.53 -14.53 25.17
CA THR A 234 14.37 -15.67 25.63
C THR A 234 13.86 -17.05 25.21
N GLY A 235 12.63 -17.13 24.69
CA GLY A 235 12.00 -18.40 24.33
C GLY A 235 11.56 -19.25 25.52
N LEU A 236 11.30 -18.61 26.67
CA LEU A 236 10.82 -19.31 27.86
C LEU A 236 9.58 -20.15 27.55
N ASN A 237 9.53 -21.38 28.06
CA ASN A 237 8.45 -22.37 27.88
C ASN A 237 8.31 -22.89 26.43
N THR A 238 9.31 -22.74 25.56
CA THR A 238 9.36 -23.41 24.27
C THR A 238 10.41 -24.54 24.27
N ARG A 239 10.27 -25.46 23.34
CA ARG A 239 11.32 -26.44 23.04
C ARG A 239 12.38 -25.85 22.11
N LYS A 240 13.61 -26.35 22.24
CA LYS A 240 14.69 -26.01 21.30
C LYS A 240 14.27 -26.38 19.88
N GLY A 241 14.37 -25.43 18.94
CA GLY A 241 13.96 -25.60 17.55
C GLY A 241 12.49 -25.21 17.27
N PHE A 242 11.74 -24.78 18.31
CA PHE A 242 10.34 -24.34 18.11
C PHE A 242 10.23 -23.14 17.16
N ALA A 243 11.06 -22.14 17.35
CA ALA A 243 11.02 -20.89 16.55
C ALA A 243 11.28 -21.17 15.05
N GLU A 244 12.29 -22.00 14.76
CA GLU A 244 12.65 -22.36 13.39
C GLU A 244 11.55 -23.19 12.73
N LYS A 245 10.98 -24.17 13.45
CA LYS A 245 9.92 -25.04 12.91
C LYS A 245 8.63 -24.29 12.66
N VAL A 246 8.20 -23.39 13.58
CA VAL A 246 7.00 -22.60 13.38
C VAL A 246 7.16 -21.63 12.21
N ALA A 247 8.32 -20.99 12.04
CA ALA A 247 8.59 -20.16 10.89
C ALA A 247 8.54 -20.94 9.57
N ALA A 248 9.12 -22.14 9.54
CA ALA A 248 9.06 -23.03 8.38
C ALA A 248 7.63 -23.49 8.05
N GLU A 249 6.83 -23.79 9.07
CA GLU A 249 5.42 -24.18 8.88
C GLU A 249 4.57 -22.98 8.38
N ILE A 250 4.80 -21.77 8.92
CA ILE A 250 4.18 -20.53 8.41
C ILE A 250 4.55 -20.32 6.93
N ALA A 251 5.83 -20.54 6.57
CA ALA A 251 6.29 -20.45 5.19
C ALA A 251 5.57 -21.47 4.29
N ALA A 252 5.41 -22.72 4.75
CA ALA A 252 4.71 -23.76 4.01
C ALA A 252 3.22 -23.43 3.81
N ILE A 253 2.54 -22.93 4.84
CA ILE A 253 1.12 -22.57 4.77
C ILE A 253 0.89 -21.38 3.83
N THR A 254 1.76 -20.38 3.88
CA THR A 254 1.57 -19.11 3.13
C THR A 254 2.19 -19.13 1.73
N GLY A 255 3.15 -20.01 1.47
CA GLY A 255 3.98 -20.01 0.27
C GLY A 255 4.94 -18.81 0.20
N LEU A 256 5.22 -18.15 1.32
CA LEU A 256 6.15 -17.02 1.43
C LEU A 256 7.40 -17.43 2.22
N PRO A 257 8.58 -16.82 1.96
CA PRO A 257 9.87 -17.30 2.49
C PRO A 257 10.11 -16.82 3.94
N PHE A 258 9.16 -17.03 4.83
CA PHE A 258 9.30 -16.66 6.24
C PHE A 258 10.39 -17.50 6.92
N VAL A 259 11.17 -16.84 7.75
CA VAL A 259 12.25 -17.42 8.56
C VAL A 259 12.15 -16.91 9.99
N THR A 260 12.82 -17.61 10.92
CA THR A 260 12.91 -17.11 12.30
C THR A 260 13.84 -15.90 12.38
N ALA A 261 13.44 -14.82 13.06
CA ALA A 261 14.28 -13.66 13.27
C ALA A 261 15.58 -14.05 14.02
N PRO A 262 16.74 -13.54 13.58
CA PRO A 262 18.03 -13.88 14.19
C PRO A 262 18.17 -13.34 15.62
N ASN A 263 17.44 -12.27 15.97
CA ASN A 263 17.40 -11.67 17.29
C ASN A 263 15.95 -11.46 17.75
N LYS A 264 15.52 -12.28 18.72
CA LYS A 264 14.15 -12.21 19.25
C LYS A 264 13.91 -11.00 20.14
N PHE A 265 14.93 -10.44 20.74
CA PHE A 265 14.81 -9.23 21.58
C PHE A 265 14.49 -8.03 20.73
N GLU A 266 15.19 -7.87 19.61
CA GLU A 266 14.90 -6.81 18.63
C GLU A 266 13.52 -7.02 18.02
N ALA A 267 13.18 -8.24 17.59
CA ALA A 267 11.92 -8.55 16.93
C ALA A 267 10.67 -8.31 17.80
N LEU A 268 10.79 -8.28 19.14
CA LEU A 268 9.71 -7.94 20.06
C LEU A 268 9.68 -6.44 20.40
N ALA A 269 10.85 -5.82 20.55
CA ALA A 269 10.98 -4.48 21.12
C ALA A 269 11.11 -3.37 20.11
N ALA A 270 11.53 -3.70 18.88
CA ALA A 270 11.67 -2.75 17.77
C ALA A 270 10.90 -3.21 16.54
N HIS A 271 10.43 -2.26 15.76
CA HIS A 271 9.70 -2.54 14.52
C HIS A 271 10.28 -1.75 13.35
N ASP A 272 11.60 -1.72 13.24
CA ASP A 272 12.34 -0.97 12.21
C ASP A 272 11.98 -1.46 10.81
N ALA A 273 11.73 -2.75 10.64
CA ALA A 273 11.22 -3.32 9.39
C ALA A 273 9.88 -2.69 8.96
N MET A 274 8.97 -2.45 9.92
CA MET A 274 7.69 -1.78 9.66
C MET A 274 7.89 -0.31 9.27
N VAL A 275 8.78 0.40 9.97
CA VAL A 275 9.09 1.81 9.71
C VAL A 275 9.70 1.96 8.32
N MET A 276 10.66 1.12 7.96
CA MET A 276 11.29 1.14 6.64
C MET A 276 10.29 0.79 5.53
N PHE A 277 9.48 -0.23 5.72
CA PHE A 277 8.44 -0.61 4.76
C PHE A 277 7.41 0.50 4.56
N SER A 278 6.95 1.14 5.63
CA SER A 278 6.07 2.31 5.59
C SER A 278 6.70 3.48 4.82
N GLY A 279 8.00 3.73 5.02
CA GLY A 279 8.75 4.73 4.26
C GLY A 279 8.83 4.44 2.75
N ALA A 280 8.92 3.16 2.37
CA ALA A 280 8.82 2.74 0.97
C ALA A 280 7.41 3.01 0.39
N LEU A 281 6.35 2.70 1.15
CA LEU A 281 4.96 3.01 0.76
C LEU A 281 4.74 4.51 0.58
N LYS A 282 5.26 5.34 1.49
CA LYS A 282 5.24 6.80 1.34
C LYS A 282 5.93 7.26 0.06
N THR A 283 7.07 6.67 -0.29
CA THR A 283 7.79 7.00 -1.52
C THR A 283 6.97 6.64 -2.76
N VAL A 284 6.29 5.49 -2.76
CA VAL A 284 5.33 5.11 -3.81
C VAL A 284 4.18 6.11 -3.89
N ALA A 285 3.60 6.47 -2.75
CA ALA A 285 2.53 7.48 -2.68
C ALA A 285 2.97 8.82 -3.25
N ALA A 286 4.19 9.29 -2.97
CA ALA A 286 4.73 10.53 -3.54
C ALA A 286 4.84 10.46 -5.06
N SER A 287 5.26 9.33 -5.62
CA SER A 287 5.31 9.12 -7.07
C SER A 287 3.92 9.11 -7.69
N MET A 288 2.98 8.36 -7.12
CA MET A 288 1.60 8.27 -7.61
C MET A 288 0.88 9.62 -7.52
N PHE A 289 1.12 10.39 -6.46
CA PHE A 289 0.59 11.73 -6.28
C PHE A 289 1.02 12.67 -7.41
N LYS A 290 2.32 12.66 -7.74
CA LYS A 290 2.87 13.47 -8.84
C LYS A 290 2.27 13.05 -10.18
N ILE A 291 2.21 11.77 -10.48
CA ILE A 291 1.65 11.23 -11.73
C ILE A 291 0.19 11.65 -11.89
N ALA A 292 -0.63 11.47 -10.87
CA ALA A 292 -2.04 11.85 -10.90
C ALA A 292 -2.24 13.36 -11.12
N ASN A 293 -1.41 14.20 -10.47
CA ASN A 293 -1.47 15.65 -10.63
C ASN A 293 -1.08 16.09 -12.03
N ASP A 294 -0.02 15.54 -12.60
CA ASP A 294 0.39 15.88 -13.96
C ASP A 294 -0.69 15.47 -14.95
N MET A 295 -1.19 14.24 -14.90
CA MET A 295 -2.22 13.77 -15.82
C MET A 295 -3.49 14.61 -15.77
N ARG A 296 -3.99 14.95 -14.55
CA ARG A 296 -5.20 15.78 -14.43
C ARG A 296 -4.96 17.21 -14.91
N LEU A 297 -3.76 17.76 -14.72
CA LEU A 297 -3.41 19.09 -15.21
C LEU A 297 -3.30 19.12 -16.73
N LEU A 298 -2.66 18.12 -17.33
CA LEU A 298 -2.59 17.96 -18.80
C LEU A 298 -3.98 17.79 -19.42
N GLY A 299 -4.92 17.12 -18.73
CA GLY A 299 -6.32 16.97 -19.16
C GLY A 299 -7.24 18.12 -18.74
N SER A 300 -6.72 19.20 -18.16
CA SER A 300 -7.53 20.30 -17.65
C SER A 300 -8.24 21.08 -18.77
N GLY A 301 -9.44 21.53 -18.51
CA GLY A 301 -10.22 22.34 -19.45
C GLY A 301 -11.62 21.76 -19.67
N PRO A 302 -12.01 21.43 -20.92
CA PRO A 302 -11.18 21.21 -22.11
C PRO A 302 -10.76 22.48 -22.88
N ARG A 303 -11.49 23.61 -22.72
CA ARG A 303 -11.20 24.83 -23.51
C ARG A 303 -10.36 25.86 -22.77
N SER A 304 -10.54 26.00 -21.45
CA SER A 304 -9.89 27.01 -20.59
C SER A 304 -8.69 26.45 -19.81
N GLY A 305 -8.23 25.27 -20.12
CA GLY A 305 -7.06 24.62 -19.53
C GLY A 305 -6.03 24.18 -20.57
N LEU A 306 -5.14 23.26 -20.19
CA LEU A 306 -4.11 22.73 -21.08
C LEU A 306 -4.73 21.89 -22.20
N GLY A 307 -5.57 20.91 -21.84
CA GLY A 307 -6.31 20.09 -22.79
C GLY A 307 -5.46 19.22 -23.70
N GLU A 308 -4.23 18.86 -23.27
CA GLU A 308 -3.33 17.99 -24.04
C GLU A 308 -3.71 16.50 -23.94
N LEU A 309 -4.37 16.12 -22.85
CA LEU A 309 -4.94 14.79 -22.67
C LEU A 309 -6.48 14.85 -22.70
N ILE A 310 -7.08 13.80 -23.28
CA ILE A 310 -8.50 13.53 -23.19
C ILE A 310 -8.65 12.40 -22.17
N LEU A 311 -9.26 12.73 -21.03
CA LEU A 311 -9.46 11.77 -19.93
C LEU A 311 -10.78 11.01 -20.10
N PRO A 312 -10.86 9.75 -19.63
CA PRO A 312 -12.12 8.98 -19.64
C PRO A 312 -13.22 9.68 -18.87
N GLU A 313 -14.45 9.54 -19.35
CA GLU A 313 -15.66 10.02 -18.71
C GLU A 313 -16.29 8.86 -17.92
N ASN A 314 -16.12 8.85 -16.59
CA ASN A 314 -16.59 7.74 -15.75
C ASN A 314 -17.95 8.00 -15.10
N GLU A 315 -18.20 9.25 -14.68
CA GLU A 315 -19.45 9.66 -14.04
C GLU A 315 -19.77 11.14 -14.30
N PRO A 316 -21.05 11.56 -14.14
CA PRO A 316 -21.43 12.98 -14.23
C PRO A 316 -20.65 13.83 -13.21
N GLY A 317 -19.95 14.87 -13.69
CA GLY A 317 -19.02 15.66 -12.88
C GLY A 317 -19.65 16.82 -12.10
N SER A 318 -20.96 17.13 -12.33
CA SER A 318 -21.60 18.29 -11.70
C SER A 318 -23.10 18.14 -11.63
N SER A 319 -23.69 18.57 -10.52
CA SER A 319 -25.15 18.62 -10.34
C SER A 319 -25.81 19.82 -11.02
N ILE A 320 -25.05 20.86 -11.37
CA ILE A 320 -25.59 22.15 -11.92
C ILE A 320 -24.93 22.58 -13.24
N MET A 321 -23.85 21.92 -13.69
CA MET A 321 -23.16 22.20 -14.95
C MET A 321 -23.28 20.99 -15.87
N PRO A 322 -24.30 20.94 -16.74
CA PRO A 322 -24.51 19.78 -17.63
C PRO A 322 -23.30 19.52 -18.52
N GLY A 323 -22.89 18.25 -18.63
CA GLY A 323 -21.76 17.86 -19.50
C GLY A 323 -20.36 18.12 -18.91
N LYS A 324 -20.26 18.61 -17.66
CA LYS A 324 -18.96 18.74 -16.99
C LYS A 324 -18.48 17.37 -16.51
N VAL A 325 -17.25 17.00 -16.88
CA VAL A 325 -16.55 15.80 -16.42
C VAL A 325 -15.35 16.21 -15.57
N ASN A 326 -15.14 15.54 -14.45
CA ASN A 326 -14.03 15.80 -13.53
C ASN A 326 -13.01 14.65 -13.59
N PRO A 327 -11.73 14.92 -13.27
CA PRO A 327 -10.68 13.89 -13.20
C PRO A 327 -10.75 13.14 -11.85
N THR A 328 -11.90 12.53 -11.54
CA THR A 328 -12.23 11.97 -10.21
C THR A 328 -11.29 10.87 -9.75
N GLN A 329 -10.76 10.07 -10.68
CA GLN A 329 -9.76 9.05 -10.37
C GLN A 329 -8.46 9.66 -9.86
N ALA A 330 -8.00 10.77 -10.44
CA ALA A 330 -6.83 11.50 -9.95
C ALA A 330 -7.09 12.12 -8.57
N GLU A 331 -8.31 12.61 -8.33
CA GLU A 331 -8.70 13.17 -7.02
C GLU A 331 -8.67 12.07 -5.95
N ALA A 332 -9.29 10.93 -6.22
CA ALA A 332 -9.30 9.78 -5.31
C ALA A 332 -7.87 9.30 -5.00
N LEU A 333 -7.05 9.12 -6.04
CA LEU A 333 -5.67 8.68 -5.88
C LEU A 333 -4.84 9.66 -5.06
N THR A 334 -4.98 10.97 -5.27
CA THR A 334 -4.24 11.97 -4.50
C THR A 334 -4.66 12.00 -3.03
N MET A 335 -5.96 11.79 -2.71
CA MET A 335 -6.41 11.63 -1.32
C MET A 335 -5.80 10.39 -0.66
N VAL A 336 -5.78 9.26 -1.35
CA VAL A 336 -5.11 8.02 -0.87
C VAL A 336 -3.64 8.30 -0.57
N CYS A 337 -2.92 8.95 -1.47
CA CYS A 337 -1.50 9.25 -1.28
C CYS A 337 -1.24 10.12 -0.05
N ILE A 338 -2.04 11.15 0.18
CA ILE A 338 -1.93 12.01 1.37
C ILE A 338 -2.19 11.21 2.65
N HIS A 339 -3.21 10.35 2.64
CA HIS A 339 -3.55 9.50 3.78
C HIS A 339 -2.41 8.55 4.14
N VAL A 340 -1.80 7.92 3.13
CA VAL A 340 -0.61 7.05 3.31
C VAL A 340 0.56 7.82 3.92
N MET A 341 0.80 9.07 3.49
CA MET A 341 1.85 9.92 4.08
C MET A 341 1.56 10.23 5.56
N GLY A 342 0.29 10.43 5.92
CA GLY A 342 -0.13 10.60 7.31
C GLY A 342 0.07 9.33 8.15
N ASN A 343 -0.28 8.17 7.61
CA ASN A 343 -0.05 6.88 8.23
C ASN A 343 1.45 6.62 8.48
N ASP A 344 2.31 6.96 7.52
CA ASP A 344 3.77 6.82 7.68
C ASP A 344 4.33 7.66 8.83
N ALA A 345 3.84 8.87 8.99
CA ALA A 345 4.24 9.72 10.13
C ALA A 345 3.88 9.05 11.48
N ALA A 346 2.66 8.49 11.59
CA ALA A 346 2.23 7.78 12.79
C ALA A 346 3.05 6.50 13.02
N VAL A 347 3.36 5.73 11.97
CA VAL A 347 4.18 4.50 12.06
C VAL A 347 5.61 4.85 12.52
N GLY A 348 6.23 5.89 11.96
CA GLY A 348 7.56 6.33 12.35
C GLY A 348 7.64 6.77 13.82
N MET A 349 6.63 7.52 14.29
CA MET A 349 6.52 7.90 15.70
C MET A 349 6.36 6.69 16.62
N ALA A 350 5.49 5.75 16.25
CA ALA A 350 5.25 4.53 17.02
C ALA A 350 6.48 3.61 17.05
N GLY A 351 7.19 3.49 15.92
CA GLY A 351 8.44 2.72 15.83
C GLY A 351 9.57 3.30 16.67
N SER A 352 9.59 4.61 16.90
CA SER A 352 10.57 5.27 17.79
C SER A 352 10.30 5.04 19.28
N GLN A 353 9.15 4.44 19.62
CA GLN A 353 8.77 4.10 20.98
C GLN A 353 9.20 2.66 21.32
N GLY A 354 8.78 2.19 22.46
CA GLY A 354 9.16 0.91 23.01
C GLY A 354 10.10 1.10 24.19
N HIS A 355 9.79 0.38 25.29
CA HIS A 355 10.60 0.43 26.50
C HIS A 355 11.08 -0.99 26.77
N PHE A 356 12.41 -1.13 26.84
CA PHE A 356 13.06 -2.41 27.14
C PHE A 356 12.70 -3.48 26.09
N GLU A 357 11.99 -4.55 26.47
CA GLU A 357 11.80 -5.75 25.69
C GLU A 357 10.50 -5.78 24.86
N LEU A 358 9.72 -4.68 24.83
CA LEU A 358 8.48 -4.65 24.07
C LEU A 358 8.11 -3.25 23.55
N ASN A 359 7.77 -3.17 22.25
CA ASN A 359 7.03 -2.05 21.70
C ASN A 359 5.52 -2.31 21.90
N VAL A 360 4.80 -1.33 22.44
CA VAL A 360 3.36 -1.43 22.75
C VAL A 360 2.47 -0.56 21.86
N TYR A 361 2.85 -0.39 20.59
CA TYR A 361 2.08 0.33 19.58
C TYR A 361 1.67 -0.58 18.40
N ASN A 362 1.79 -1.89 18.58
CA ASN A 362 1.64 -2.89 17.53
C ASN A 362 0.30 -2.84 16.77
N PRO A 363 -0.88 -2.76 17.43
CA PRO A 363 -2.17 -2.75 16.72
C PRO A 363 -2.31 -1.54 15.78
N MET A 364 -1.87 -0.36 16.21
CA MET A 364 -1.94 0.86 15.40
C MET A 364 -0.92 0.82 14.24
N MET A 365 0.31 0.37 14.49
CA MET A 365 1.32 0.24 13.44
C MET A 365 0.87 -0.72 12.33
N SER A 366 0.39 -1.90 12.70
CA SER A 366 -0.10 -2.89 11.73
C SER A 366 -1.30 -2.38 10.94
N TYR A 367 -2.25 -1.72 11.62
CA TYR A 367 -3.41 -1.13 10.95
C TYR A 367 -2.98 -0.11 9.90
N ASN A 368 -2.14 0.85 10.26
CA ASN A 368 -1.71 1.93 9.36
C ASN A 368 -0.90 1.41 8.15
N VAL A 369 -0.01 0.44 8.38
CA VAL A 369 0.78 -0.16 7.28
C VAL A 369 -0.13 -0.96 6.35
N ILE A 370 -0.96 -1.85 6.87
CA ILE A 370 -1.84 -2.70 6.06
C ILE A 370 -2.88 -1.86 5.32
N GLN A 371 -3.47 -0.85 5.97
CA GLN A 371 -4.39 0.09 5.33
C GLN A 371 -3.70 0.81 4.16
N SER A 372 -2.48 1.29 4.36
CA SER A 372 -1.71 1.97 3.31
C SER A 372 -1.43 1.05 2.13
N MET A 373 -1.09 -0.21 2.39
CA MET A 373 -0.87 -1.22 1.34
C MET A 373 -2.14 -1.49 0.53
N GLN A 374 -3.25 -1.70 1.23
CA GLN A 374 -4.55 -1.96 0.60
C GLN A 374 -4.97 -0.77 -0.26
N LEU A 375 -4.92 0.44 0.30
CA LEU A 375 -5.31 1.65 -0.40
C LEU A 375 -4.44 1.92 -1.65
N LEU A 376 -3.12 1.74 -1.55
CA LEU A 376 -2.23 1.93 -2.70
C LEU A 376 -2.46 0.88 -3.79
N GLY A 377 -2.64 -0.37 -3.42
CA GLY A 377 -2.92 -1.46 -4.36
C GLY A 377 -4.24 -1.25 -5.09
N ASP A 378 -5.32 -0.98 -4.35
CA ASP A 378 -6.66 -0.76 -4.90
C ASP A 378 -6.71 0.51 -5.77
N ALA A 379 -6.14 1.62 -5.27
CA ALA A 379 -6.12 2.88 -6.00
C ALA A 379 -5.27 2.80 -7.27
N ALA A 380 -4.14 2.09 -7.26
CA ALA A 380 -3.34 1.83 -8.45
C ALA A 380 -4.16 1.05 -9.50
N GLY A 381 -4.89 0.03 -9.08
CA GLY A 381 -5.79 -0.74 -9.95
C GLY A 381 -6.90 0.11 -10.54
N SER A 382 -7.62 0.85 -9.70
CA SER A 382 -8.73 1.73 -10.11
C SER A 382 -8.26 2.84 -11.04
N PHE A 383 -7.16 3.51 -10.72
CA PHE A 383 -6.57 4.56 -11.55
C PHE A 383 -6.12 4.02 -12.92
N THR A 384 -5.57 2.81 -12.94
CA THR A 384 -5.20 2.13 -14.18
C THR A 384 -6.41 1.92 -15.08
N ASP A 385 -7.45 1.26 -14.55
CA ASP A 385 -8.61 0.83 -15.35
C ASP A 385 -9.48 2.01 -15.80
N ASN A 386 -9.66 2.98 -14.91
CA ASN A 386 -10.63 4.06 -15.11
C ASN A 386 -10.00 5.39 -15.57
N MET A 387 -8.67 5.47 -15.65
CA MET A 387 -8.01 6.68 -16.13
C MET A 387 -6.90 6.37 -17.13
N VAL A 388 -5.83 5.66 -16.74
CA VAL A 388 -4.62 5.52 -17.57
C VAL A 388 -4.93 4.85 -18.92
N VAL A 389 -5.61 3.70 -18.90
CA VAL A 389 -5.91 2.89 -20.10
C VAL A 389 -6.73 3.69 -21.11
N GLY A 390 -7.74 4.42 -20.66
CA GLY A 390 -8.65 5.19 -21.50
C GLY A 390 -8.18 6.59 -21.86
N THR A 391 -7.01 7.06 -21.35
CA THR A 391 -6.47 8.37 -21.68
C THR A 391 -5.97 8.41 -23.13
N LEU A 392 -6.35 9.47 -23.86
CA LEU A 392 -5.94 9.72 -25.24
C LEU A 392 -5.16 11.03 -25.34
N ALA A 393 -4.30 11.15 -26.33
CA ALA A 393 -3.63 12.40 -26.68
C ALA A 393 -4.57 13.29 -27.50
N ASN A 394 -4.65 14.57 -27.15
CA ASN A 394 -5.28 15.60 -28.00
C ASN A 394 -4.22 16.20 -28.92
N GLU A 395 -3.92 15.48 -29.99
CA GLU A 395 -2.82 15.84 -30.88
C GLU A 395 -3.00 17.24 -31.52
N GLU A 396 -4.23 17.64 -31.84
CA GLU A 396 -4.51 18.98 -32.39
C GLU A 396 -4.12 20.07 -31.36
N ARG A 397 -4.48 19.86 -30.09
CA ARG A 397 -4.15 20.82 -29.03
C ARG A 397 -2.65 20.85 -28.74
N ILE A 398 -2.03 19.68 -28.72
CA ILE A 398 -0.59 19.53 -28.49
C ILE A 398 0.20 20.25 -29.62
N ASP A 399 -0.15 20.00 -30.86
CA ASP A 399 0.49 20.64 -32.03
C ASP A 399 0.34 22.17 -32.01
N LYS A 400 -0.87 22.65 -31.70
CA LYS A 400 -1.12 24.09 -31.57
C LYS A 400 -0.25 24.71 -30.50
N LEU A 401 -0.23 24.16 -29.26
CA LEU A 401 0.56 24.71 -28.17
C LEU A 401 2.06 24.67 -28.46
N MET A 402 2.53 23.61 -29.10
CA MET A 402 3.93 23.49 -29.53
C MET A 402 4.33 24.58 -30.55
N LYS A 403 3.53 24.78 -31.59
CA LYS A 403 3.81 25.76 -32.61
C LYS A 403 3.76 27.21 -32.13
N GLU A 404 2.95 27.50 -31.12
CA GLU A 404 2.86 28.80 -30.48
C GLU A 404 3.97 29.07 -29.45
N SER A 405 4.74 28.06 -29.05
CA SER A 405 5.77 28.20 -28.01
C SER A 405 6.95 29.05 -28.47
N LEU A 406 7.30 30.03 -27.64
CA LEU A 406 8.49 30.85 -27.85
C LEU A 406 9.80 30.13 -27.53
N MET A 407 9.75 29.00 -26.85
CA MET A 407 10.96 28.24 -26.44
C MET A 407 11.56 27.42 -27.57
N LEU A 408 10.88 27.29 -28.71
CA LEU A 408 11.45 26.76 -29.95
C LEU A 408 12.62 27.63 -30.46
N VAL A 409 12.74 28.89 -30.03
CA VAL A 409 13.86 29.77 -30.31
C VAL A 409 15.22 29.19 -29.87
N THR A 410 15.20 28.25 -28.92
CA THR A 410 16.40 27.55 -28.45
C THR A 410 17.16 26.88 -29.62
N ALA A 411 16.44 26.38 -30.65
CA ALA A 411 17.04 25.79 -31.83
C ALA A 411 17.81 26.82 -32.66
N LEU A 412 17.42 28.11 -32.63
CA LEU A 412 18.09 29.18 -33.38
C LEU A 412 19.39 29.67 -32.69
N ALA A 413 19.52 29.48 -31.38
CA ALA A 413 20.64 30.01 -30.62
C ALA A 413 22.03 29.62 -31.19
N PRO A 414 22.29 28.37 -31.65
CA PRO A 414 23.55 28.01 -32.28
C PRO A 414 23.83 28.78 -33.60
N THR A 415 22.78 29.20 -34.30
CA THR A 415 22.90 29.88 -35.60
C THR A 415 23.05 31.39 -35.48
N ILE A 416 22.27 32.04 -34.61
CA ILE A 416 22.18 33.50 -34.46
C ILE A 416 22.78 34.05 -33.18
N GLY A 417 23.22 33.19 -32.29
CA GLY A 417 23.69 33.55 -30.94
C GLY A 417 22.57 33.73 -29.93
N TYR A 418 22.90 33.54 -28.63
CA TYR A 418 21.94 33.57 -27.52
C TYR A 418 21.20 34.92 -27.40
N ASP A 419 21.92 36.05 -27.52
CA ASP A 419 21.33 37.38 -27.35
C ASP A 419 20.32 37.70 -28.48
N ASN A 420 20.61 37.32 -29.69
CA ASN A 420 19.69 37.47 -30.82
C ASN A 420 18.47 36.55 -30.65
N ALA A 421 18.67 35.30 -30.23
CA ALA A 421 17.57 34.38 -29.93
C ALA A 421 16.66 34.95 -28.81
N THR A 422 17.24 35.51 -27.76
CA THR A 422 16.51 36.21 -26.72
C THR A 422 15.72 37.40 -27.21
N LYS A 423 16.34 38.20 -28.16
CA LYS A 423 15.67 39.33 -28.76
C LYS A 423 14.47 38.89 -29.61
N VAL A 424 14.60 37.84 -30.40
CA VAL A 424 13.50 37.27 -31.21
C VAL A 424 12.35 36.86 -30.30
N ALA A 425 12.60 36.06 -29.27
CA ALA A 425 11.56 35.58 -28.36
C ALA A 425 10.82 36.71 -27.62
N LYS A 426 11.58 37.68 -27.06
CA LYS A 426 10.99 38.82 -26.36
C LYS A 426 10.17 39.72 -27.29
N THR A 427 10.63 39.92 -28.55
CA THR A 427 9.92 40.75 -29.53
C THR A 427 8.64 40.04 -29.98
N ALA A 428 8.70 38.75 -30.27
CA ALA A 428 7.53 37.94 -30.60
C ALA A 428 6.48 37.95 -29.49
N HIS A 429 6.89 37.80 -28.23
CA HIS A 429 6.00 37.88 -27.09
C HIS A 429 5.32 39.25 -26.97
N LYS A 430 6.11 40.32 -27.06
CA LYS A 430 5.60 41.70 -26.97
C LYS A 430 4.62 42.05 -28.06
N ASN A 431 4.88 41.59 -29.28
CA ASN A 431 4.08 41.91 -30.45
C ASN A 431 2.91 40.96 -30.70
N GLY A 432 2.83 39.83 -29.96
CA GLY A 432 1.85 38.77 -30.19
C GLY A 432 2.05 38.06 -31.53
N THR A 433 3.29 37.96 -31.99
CA THR A 433 3.69 37.39 -33.29
C THR A 433 4.41 36.05 -33.10
N THR A 434 4.73 35.36 -34.20
CA THR A 434 5.49 34.12 -34.18
C THR A 434 6.99 34.36 -34.15
N LEU A 435 7.77 33.41 -33.65
CA LEU A 435 9.25 33.45 -33.72
C LEU A 435 9.75 33.65 -35.17
N LYS A 436 9.11 32.98 -36.14
CA LYS A 436 9.48 33.05 -37.53
C LYS A 436 9.31 34.47 -38.09
N GLN A 437 8.16 35.08 -37.81
CA GLN A 437 7.90 36.47 -38.24
C GLN A 437 8.93 37.45 -37.70
N GLU A 438 9.24 37.35 -36.41
CA GLU A 438 10.19 38.29 -35.77
C GLU A 438 11.65 38.02 -36.18
N ALA A 439 12.06 36.76 -36.33
CA ALA A 439 13.41 36.41 -36.75
C ALA A 439 13.70 36.97 -38.15
N ILE A 440 12.73 36.90 -39.06
CA ILE A 440 12.83 37.46 -40.41
C ILE A 440 12.76 38.99 -40.37
N ALA A 441 11.82 39.57 -39.64
CA ALA A 441 11.68 41.05 -39.54
C ALA A 441 12.92 41.72 -38.93
N LEU A 442 13.61 41.05 -38.03
CA LEU A 442 14.87 41.51 -37.44
C LEU A 442 16.09 41.26 -38.35
N GLY A 443 15.89 40.61 -39.49
CA GLY A 443 16.97 40.33 -40.47
C GLY A 443 18.00 39.32 -39.95
N LEU A 444 17.62 38.44 -39.02
CA LEU A 444 18.54 37.50 -38.39
C LEU A 444 18.65 36.17 -39.15
N VAL A 445 17.57 35.75 -39.79
CA VAL A 445 17.50 34.57 -40.66
C VAL A 445 16.44 34.81 -41.77
N ASP A 446 16.52 34.11 -42.89
CA ASP A 446 15.44 33.99 -43.85
C ASP A 446 14.46 32.84 -43.50
N ALA A 447 13.37 32.76 -44.25
CA ALA A 447 12.32 31.76 -43.99
C ALA A 447 12.81 30.32 -44.16
N GLU A 448 13.67 30.06 -45.13
CA GLU A 448 14.21 28.74 -45.45
C GLU A 448 15.15 28.27 -44.33
N THR A 449 16.05 29.14 -43.91
CA THR A 449 16.96 28.85 -42.77
C THR A 449 16.18 28.63 -41.48
N PHE A 450 15.13 29.46 -41.23
CA PHE A 450 14.28 29.26 -40.05
C PHE A 450 13.64 27.86 -40.05
N ASP A 451 12.99 27.48 -41.12
CA ASP A 451 12.30 26.18 -41.22
C ASP A 451 13.28 24.98 -41.23
N ALA A 452 14.50 25.17 -41.69
CA ALA A 452 15.53 24.13 -41.61
C ALA A 452 16.09 23.92 -40.22
N VAL A 453 16.16 24.99 -39.40
CA VAL A 453 16.79 24.96 -38.05
C VAL A 453 15.79 24.72 -36.93
N VAL A 454 14.61 25.35 -37.00
CA VAL A 454 13.58 25.24 -35.94
C VAL A 454 12.70 24.03 -36.22
N ARG A 455 13.25 22.87 -35.90
CA ARG A 455 12.57 21.58 -36.07
C ARG A 455 12.44 20.88 -34.72
N PRO A 456 11.21 20.79 -34.16
CA PRO A 456 10.97 20.14 -32.85
C PRO A 456 11.53 18.72 -32.78
N GLU A 457 11.50 17.97 -33.88
CA GLU A 457 12.04 16.60 -34.00
C GLU A 457 13.54 16.52 -33.70
N GLY A 458 14.26 17.59 -33.97
CA GLY A 458 15.69 17.71 -33.67
C GLY A 458 16.01 18.18 -32.25
N MET A 459 14.99 18.40 -31.41
CA MET A 459 15.13 18.96 -30.07
C MET A 459 14.79 17.94 -28.94
N ILE A 460 14.40 16.73 -29.28
CA ILE A 460 13.90 15.71 -28.33
C ILE A 460 14.97 14.73 -27.83
N GLY A 461 16.22 14.93 -28.18
CA GLY A 461 17.35 14.09 -27.79
C GLY A 461 18.70 14.72 -28.07
N PRO A 462 19.81 14.09 -27.67
CA PRO A 462 21.16 14.52 -28.00
C PRO A 462 21.39 14.39 -29.51
N LYS A 463 22.25 15.29 -30.06
CA LYS A 463 22.65 15.28 -31.48
C LYS A 463 23.80 14.29 -31.70
#